data_9a8c3bcf5a7f899a5c8c864696796ac8
#
_entry.id   9a8c3bcf5a7f899a5c8c864696796ac8
#
_cell.length_a   1.000
_cell.length_b   1.000
_cell.length_c   1.000
_cell.angle_alpha   90.00
_cell.angle_beta   90.00
_cell.angle_gamma   90.00
#
_symmetry.space_group_name_H-M   'P 1'
#
loop_
_entity.id
_entity.type
_entity.pdbx_description
1 polymer ?
#
loop_
_entity_poly.entity_id
_entity_poly.type
_entity_poly.pdbx_seq_one_letter_code
_entity_poly.pdbx_strand_id
1 'polypeptide(L)'
;LNKKLSRSELFRMYRDLKRLKETYRHISIIGSGGNINKLHHLAGVSAREPLTVERLLTLRNELNSYSIVERIDRFALKPDRADVIVPAADIYLQIATHIGAREIWVPTIGIVDGIIYSLCSDYLKEN
;
A
#
# COMPACT_ATOMS: atom_id res chain seq x y z
N LEU A 1 -4.27 14.76 -8.96
CA LEU A 1 -4.27 13.44 -8.31
C LEU A 1 -5.40 12.52 -8.75
N ASN A 2 -6.22 12.97 -9.68
CA ASN A 2 -7.25 12.15 -10.30
C ASN A 2 -6.74 11.46 -11.57
N LYS A 3 -5.44 11.43 -11.76
CA LYS A 3 -4.86 10.78 -12.92
C LYS A 3 -4.85 9.28 -12.70
N LYS A 4 -5.68 8.58 -13.46
CA LYS A 4 -5.51 7.15 -13.64
C LYS A 4 -4.19 6.93 -14.35
N LEU A 5 -3.42 5.94 -13.92
CA LEU A 5 -2.21 5.54 -14.63
C LEU A 5 -2.58 5.17 -16.07
N SER A 6 -1.82 5.65 -17.03
CA SER A 6 -2.00 5.26 -18.42
C SER A 6 -1.66 3.79 -18.62
N ARG A 7 -2.14 3.18 -19.71
CA ARG A 7 -1.82 1.79 -20.03
C ARG A 7 -0.31 1.57 -20.17
N SER A 8 0.41 2.52 -20.72
CA SER A 8 1.86 2.42 -20.89
C SER A 8 2.59 2.49 -19.55
N GLU A 9 2.09 3.31 -18.61
CA GLU A 9 2.65 3.40 -17.26
C GLU A 9 2.39 2.12 -16.46
N LEU A 10 1.18 1.57 -16.54
CA LEU A 10 0.85 0.29 -15.92
C LEU A 10 1.71 -0.84 -16.48
N PHE A 11 1.87 -0.89 -17.80
CA PHE A 11 2.70 -1.91 -18.46
C PHE A 11 4.15 -1.84 -18.00
N ARG A 12 4.70 -0.63 -17.90
CA ARG A 12 6.07 -0.43 -17.40
C ARG A 12 6.19 -0.86 -15.94
N MET A 13 5.21 -0.50 -15.11
CA MET A 13 5.18 -0.90 -13.72
C MET A 13 5.18 -2.43 -13.58
N TYR A 14 4.32 -3.12 -14.30
CA TYR A 14 4.25 -4.59 -14.25
C TYR A 14 5.52 -5.25 -14.76
N ARG A 15 6.13 -4.70 -15.80
CA ARG A 15 7.41 -5.19 -16.31
C ARG A 15 8.52 -5.04 -15.28
N ASP A 16 8.58 -3.90 -14.60
CA ASP A 16 9.58 -3.63 -13.58
C ASP A 16 9.38 -4.52 -12.34
N LEU A 17 8.12 -4.72 -11.92
CA LEU A 17 7.78 -5.62 -10.82
C LEU A 17 8.14 -7.06 -11.14
N LYS A 18 7.88 -7.52 -12.36
CA LYS A 18 8.26 -8.85 -12.81
C LYS A 18 9.78 -9.04 -12.76
N ARG A 19 10.52 -8.03 -13.22
CA ARG A 19 11.99 -8.04 -13.18
C ARG A 19 12.51 -8.12 -11.75
N LEU A 20 11.93 -7.35 -10.82
CA LEU A 20 12.27 -7.39 -9.41
C LEU A 20 12.02 -8.77 -8.82
N LYS A 21 10.88 -9.37 -9.12
CA LYS A 21 10.53 -10.71 -8.64
C LYS A 21 11.50 -11.78 -9.15
N GLU A 22 11.94 -11.67 -10.40
CA GLU A 22 12.91 -12.59 -10.99
C GLU A 22 14.31 -12.42 -10.38
N THR A 23 14.65 -11.20 -9.97
CA THR A 23 15.96 -10.86 -9.42
C THR A 23 16.07 -11.20 -7.94
N TYR A 24 15.00 -10.99 -7.17
CA TYR A 24 15.00 -11.13 -5.72
C TYR A 24 13.95 -12.16 -5.27
N ARG A 25 14.33 -13.03 -4.32
CA ARG A 25 13.43 -14.06 -3.79
C ARG A 25 12.36 -13.49 -2.86
N HIS A 26 12.72 -12.50 -2.07
CA HIS A 26 11.83 -11.90 -1.09
C HIS A 26 11.78 -10.40 -1.28
N ILE A 27 10.60 -9.89 -1.58
CA ILE A 27 10.36 -8.47 -1.71
C ILE A 27 9.27 -8.09 -0.72
N SER A 28 9.55 -7.11 0.11
CA SER A 28 8.55 -6.55 1.03
C SER A 28 8.04 -5.22 0.48
N ILE A 29 6.76 -4.96 0.72
CA ILE A 29 6.16 -3.68 0.36
C ILE A 29 6.12 -2.80 1.59
N ILE A 30 6.62 -1.58 1.45
CA ILE A 30 6.48 -0.54 2.45
C ILE A 30 5.62 0.55 1.83
N GLY A 31 4.44 0.77 2.38
CA GLY A 31 3.52 1.80 1.92
C GLY A 31 3.58 3.03 2.80
N SER A 32 3.56 4.19 2.18
CA SER A 32 3.49 5.46 2.89
C SER A 32 2.55 6.41 2.19
N GLY A 33 2.00 7.35 2.93
CA GLY A 33 1.07 8.33 2.40
C GLY A 33 -0.33 8.16 2.97
N GLY A 34 -1.19 9.13 2.65
CA GLY A 34 -2.50 9.25 3.27
C GLY A 34 -3.44 8.09 2.97
N ASN A 35 -3.41 7.56 1.74
CA ASN A 35 -4.33 6.49 1.36
C ASN A 35 -4.00 5.18 2.06
N ILE A 36 -2.75 4.75 2.04
CA ILE A 36 -2.38 3.49 2.68
C ILE A 36 -2.45 3.59 4.20
N ASN A 37 -2.13 4.74 4.77
CA ASN A 37 -2.29 4.98 6.21
C ASN A 37 -3.76 4.84 6.62
N LYS A 38 -4.68 5.39 5.83
CA LYS A 38 -6.11 5.30 6.10
C LYS A 38 -6.62 3.87 5.94
N LEU A 39 -6.17 3.17 4.91
CA LEU A 39 -6.53 1.76 4.70
C LEU A 39 -6.05 0.88 5.87
N HIS A 40 -4.84 1.09 6.32
CA HIS A 40 -4.29 0.38 7.48
C HIS A 40 -5.14 0.64 8.74
N HIS A 41 -5.50 1.89 8.96
CA HIS A 41 -6.33 2.28 10.10
C HIS A 41 -7.73 1.65 10.01
N LEU A 42 -8.38 1.73 8.85
CA LEU A 42 -9.72 1.17 8.64
C LEU A 42 -9.73 -0.35 8.75
N ALA A 43 -8.63 -1.00 8.45
CA ALA A 43 -8.50 -2.46 8.58
C ALA A 43 -8.47 -2.92 10.05
N GLY A 44 -8.33 -2.00 11.00
CA GLY A 44 -8.29 -2.33 12.40
C GLY A 44 -7.02 -3.01 12.87
N VAL A 45 -5.94 -2.86 12.10
CA VAL A 45 -4.65 -3.46 12.40
C VAL A 45 -3.88 -2.57 13.36
N SER A 46 -3.13 -3.17 14.29
CA SER A 46 -2.25 -2.43 15.19
C SER A 46 -1.22 -1.63 14.39
N ALA A 47 -0.84 -0.45 14.90
CA ALA A 47 0.09 0.46 14.22
C ALA A 47 1.44 -0.18 13.90
N ARG A 48 1.84 -1.22 14.62
CA ARG A 48 3.13 -1.92 14.43
C ARG A 48 3.01 -3.18 13.60
N GLU A 49 1.80 -3.57 13.23
CA GLU A 49 1.57 -4.77 12.45
C GLU A 49 1.37 -4.42 10.97
N PRO A 50 1.79 -5.29 10.06
CA PRO A 50 1.56 -5.07 8.65
C PRO A 50 0.09 -5.27 8.30
N LEU A 51 -0.33 -4.63 7.22
CA LEU A 51 -1.63 -4.87 6.61
C LEU A 51 -1.50 -6.07 5.67
N THR A 52 -2.20 -7.16 5.97
CA THR A 52 -2.17 -8.32 5.08
C THR A 52 -2.92 -8.03 3.78
N VAL A 53 -2.48 -8.64 2.70
CA VAL A 53 -3.13 -8.51 1.39
C VAL A 53 -4.57 -9.03 1.46
N GLU A 54 -4.80 -10.12 2.19
CA GLU A 54 -6.13 -10.67 2.39
C GLU A 54 -7.06 -9.67 3.08
N ARG A 55 -6.58 -9.02 4.14
CA ARG A 55 -7.38 -8.02 4.86
C ARG A 55 -7.63 -6.78 3.99
N LEU A 56 -6.63 -6.36 3.22
CA LEU A 56 -6.78 -5.26 2.29
C LEU A 56 -7.84 -5.56 1.22
N LEU A 57 -7.84 -6.77 0.69
CA LEU A 57 -8.83 -7.18 -0.31
C LEU A 57 -10.24 -7.14 0.27
N THR A 58 -10.42 -7.65 1.48
CA THR A 58 -11.72 -7.62 2.17
C THR A 58 -12.19 -6.19 2.39
N LEU A 59 -11.31 -5.32 2.88
CA LEU A 59 -11.61 -3.91 3.09
C LEU A 59 -11.93 -3.19 1.77
N ARG A 60 -11.15 -3.46 0.73
CA ARG A 60 -11.38 -2.90 -0.61
C ARG A 60 -12.77 -3.24 -1.12
N ASN A 61 -13.17 -4.49 -0.99
CA ASN A 61 -14.49 -4.95 -1.44
C ASN A 61 -15.61 -4.31 -0.61
N GLU A 62 -15.40 -4.17 0.69
CA GLU A 62 -16.34 -3.48 1.57
C GLU A 62 -16.51 -2.01 1.15
N LEU A 63 -15.39 -1.28 0.99
CA LEU A 63 -15.43 0.11 0.56
C LEU A 63 -16.09 0.27 -0.81
N ASN A 64 -15.81 -0.63 -1.73
CA ASN A 64 -16.39 -0.59 -3.08
C ASN A 64 -17.89 -0.88 -3.12
N SER A 65 -18.43 -1.53 -2.09
CA SER A 65 -19.85 -1.79 -1.98
C SER A 65 -20.68 -0.56 -1.59
N TYR A 66 -20.02 0.50 -1.14
CA TYR A 66 -20.65 1.75 -0.75
C TYR A 66 -20.40 2.84 -1.79
N SER A 67 -21.37 3.75 -1.92
CA SER A 67 -21.20 4.97 -2.73
C SER A 67 -20.16 5.89 -2.08
N ILE A 68 -19.68 6.88 -2.84
CA ILE A 68 -18.74 7.87 -2.31
C ILE A 68 -19.33 8.60 -1.10
N VAL A 69 -20.60 8.98 -1.17
CA VAL A 69 -21.28 9.65 -0.06
C VAL A 69 -21.33 8.76 1.18
N GLU A 70 -21.65 7.48 1.01
CA GLU A 70 -21.69 6.53 2.09
C GLU A 70 -20.30 6.28 2.69
N ARG A 71 -19.24 6.27 1.87
CA ARG A 71 -17.86 6.14 2.35
C ARG A 71 -17.46 7.32 3.23
N ILE A 72 -17.85 8.53 2.84
CA ILE A 72 -17.59 9.73 3.65
C ILE A 72 -18.24 9.60 5.01
N ASP A 73 -19.50 9.21 5.00
CA ASP A 73 -20.33 9.14 6.22
C ASP A 73 -19.90 7.99 7.14
N ARG A 74 -19.77 6.78 6.61
CA ARG A 74 -19.48 5.57 7.40
C ARG A 74 -18.05 5.46 7.89
N PHE A 75 -17.09 5.92 7.08
CA PHE A 75 -15.66 5.73 7.36
C PHE A 75 -14.95 7.04 7.71
N ALA A 76 -15.68 8.12 7.90
CA ALA A 76 -15.15 9.44 8.20
C ALA A 76 -14.05 9.87 7.21
N LEU A 77 -14.28 9.59 5.92
CA LEU A 77 -13.34 9.95 4.88
C LEU A 77 -13.61 11.36 4.37
N LYS A 78 -12.54 12.07 4.04
CA LYS A 78 -12.66 13.34 3.32
C LYS A 78 -13.16 13.06 1.91
N PRO A 79 -13.93 13.98 1.28
CA PRO A 79 -14.48 13.75 -0.05
C PRO A 79 -13.46 13.38 -1.12
N ASP A 80 -12.30 14.06 -1.12
CA ASP A 80 -11.22 13.78 -2.06
C ASP A 80 -10.57 12.41 -1.84
N ARG A 81 -10.58 11.91 -0.61
CA ARG A 81 -10.07 10.58 -0.30
C ARG A 81 -11.09 9.48 -0.60
N ALA A 82 -12.36 9.72 -0.31
CA ALA A 82 -13.42 8.75 -0.57
C ALA A 82 -13.49 8.34 -2.05
N ASP A 83 -13.14 9.27 -2.94
CA ASP A 83 -13.11 9.05 -4.38
C ASP A 83 -11.94 8.16 -4.82
N VAL A 84 -10.77 8.27 -4.18
CA VAL A 84 -9.55 7.62 -4.63
C VAL A 84 -9.14 6.40 -3.79
N ILE A 85 -9.80 6.13 -2.68
CA ILE A 85 -9.35 5.08 -1.74
C ILE A 85 -9.43 3.68 -2.35
N VAL A 86 -10.48 3.37 -3.12
CA VAL A 86 -10.61 2.07 -3.78
C VAL A 86 -9.57 1.89 -4.89
N PRO A 87 -9.38 2.85 -5.82
CA PRO A 87 -8.28 2.77 -6.78
C PRO A 87 -6.91 2.65 -6.11
N ALA A 88 -6.67 3.34 -5.00
CA ALA A 88 -5.42 3.22 -4.27
C ALA A 88 -5.23 1.80 -3.71
N ALA A 89 -6.26 1.21 -3.12
CA ALA A 89 -6.22 -0.16 -2.66
C ALA A 89 -5.92 -1.13 -3.80
N ASP A 90 -6.53 -0.92 -4.96
CA ASP A 90 -6.32 -1.76 -6.15
C ASP A 90 -4.86 -1.73 -6.61
N ILE A 91 -4.20 -0.58 -6.58
CA ILE A 91 -2.78 -0.47 -6.94
C ILE A 91 -1.92 -1.32 -6.01
N TYR A 92 -2.12 -1.22 -4.70
CA TYR A 92 -1.37 -2.02 -3.73
C TYR A 92 -1.63 -3.51 -3.90
N LEU A 93 -2.89 -3.90 -4.15
CA LEU A 93 -3.25 -5.30 -4.38
C LEU A 93 -2.58 -5.85 -5.64
N GLN A 94 -2.54 -5.07 -6.71
CA GLN A 94 -1.90 -5.48 -7.96
C GLN A 94 -0.39 -5.62 -7.79
N ILE A 95 0.24 -4.67 -7.12
CA ILE A 95 1.68 -4.73 -6.84
C ILE A 95 1.98 -5.99 -6.02
N ALA A 96 1.23 -6.22 -4.94
CA ALA A 96 1.42 -7.38 -4.08
C ALA A 96 1.27 -8.69 -4.85
N THR A 97 0.27 -8.78 -5.72
CA THR A 97 0.04 -9.96 -6.54
C THR A 97 1.21 -10.23 -7.48
N HIS A 98 1.72 -9.20 -8.14
CA HIS A 98 2.81 -9.34 -9.11
C HIS A 98 4.13 -9.76 -8.48
N ILE A 99 4.42 -9.31 -7.25
CA ILE A 99 5.66 -9.67 -6.56
C ILE A 99 5.48 -10.83 -5.57
N GLY A 100 4.27 -11.32 -5.41
CA GLY A 100 3.98 -12.42 -4.47
C GLY A 100 4.07 -12.01 -3.00
N ALA A 101 3.90 -10.74 -2.69
CA ALA A 101 3.91 -10.26 -1.31
C ALA A 101 2.59 -10.61 -0.62
N ARG A 102 2.65 -10.95 0.67
CA ARG A 102 1.48 -11.29 1.47
C ARG A 102 1.04 -10.16 2.38
N GLU A 103 1.88 -9.16 2.57
CA GLU A 103 1.63 -8.08 3.52
C GLU A 103 2.30 -6.78 3.08
N ILE A 104 1.76 -5.69 3.59
CA ILE A 104 2.24 -4.33 3.32
C ILE A 104 2.57 -3.71 4.67
N TRP A 105 3.80 -3.27 4.83
CA TRP A 105 4.22 -2.53 6.01
C TRP A 105 3.86 -1.07 5.85
N VAL A 106 3.18 -0.52 6.86
CA VAL A 106 2.70 0.87 6.84
C VAL A 106 3.21 1.56 8.11
N PRO A 107 4.50 1.88 8.16
CA PRO A 107 5.08 2.48 9.36
C PRO A 107 4.65 3.93 9.52
N THR A 108 4.59 4.37 10.78
CA THR A 108 4.46 5.79 11.07
C THR A 108 5.76 6.51 10.71
N ILE A 109 5.72 7.84 10.56
CA ILE A 109 6.89 8.63 10.17
C ILE A 109 8.11 8.32 11.03
N GLY A 110 7.94 8.26 12.35
CA GLY A 110 9.05 7.95 13.26
C GLY A 110 9.62 6.55 13.07
N ILE A 111 8.79 5.56 12.74
CA ILE A 111 9.23 4.20 12.46
C ILE A 111 10.00 4.15 11.14
N VAL A 112 9.55 4.88 10.12
CA VAL A 112 10.26 4.97 8.83
C VAL A 112 11.67 5.52 9.04
N ASP A 113 11.80 6.60 9.78
CA ASP A 113 13.11 7.21 10.07
C ASP A 113 14.03 6.23 10.79
N GLY A 114 13.50 5.47 11.76
CA GLY A 114 14.26 4.46 12.48
C GLY A 114 14.71 3.32 11.58
N ILE A 115 13.87 2.87 10.68
CA ILE A 115 14.19 1.80 9.72
C ILE A 115 15.30 2.26 8.77
N ILE A 116 15.18 3.46 8.20
CA ILE A 116 16.18 4.01 7.29
C ILE A 116 17.52 4.14 7.99
N TYR A 117 17.54 4.67 9.21
CA TYR A 117 18.76 4.78 10.01
C TYR A 117 19.40 3.42 10.25
N SER A 118 18.61 2.43 10.63
CA SER A 118 19.11 1.08 10.89
C SER A 118 19.73 0.44 9.65
N LEU A 119 19.07 0.56 8.50
CA LEU A 119 19.59 0.04 7.23
C LEU A 119 20.90 0.70 6.82
N CYS A 120 20.98 2.03 6.95
CA CYS A 120 22.22 2.77 6.66
C CYS A 120 23.34 2.35 7.59
N SER A 121 23.05 2.17 8.88
CA SER A 121 24.02 1.73 9.87
C SER A 121 24.55 0.35 9.56
N ASP A 122 23.68 -0.60 9.19
CA ASP A 122 24.07 -1.95 8.83
C ASP A 122 24.91 -1.96 7.54
N TYR A 123 24.52 -1.18 6.55
CA TYR A 123 25.28 -1.03 5.30
C TYR A 123 26.72 -0.51 5.57
N LEU A 124 26.85 0.49 6.42
CA LEU A 124 28.14 1.06 6.77
C LEU A 124 29.02 0.08 7.55
N LYS A 125 28.43 -0.81 8.34
CA LYS A 125 29.18 -1.84 9.07
C LYS A 125 29.71 -2.95 8.17
N GLU A 126 28.99 -3.28 7.10
CA GLU A 126 29.38 -4.31 6.15
C GLU A 126 30.44 -3.85 5.16
N ASN A 127 30.60 -2.56 5.01
CA ASN A 127 31.59 -1.94 4.14
C ASN A 127 32.67 -1.21 4.92
#